data_1e54fbb8eca416a0105e1911262e92d3
#
_entry.id   1e54fbb8eca416a0105e1911262e92d3
#
_cell.length_a   1.000
_cell.length_b   1.000
_cell.length_c   1.000
_cell.angle_alpha   90.00
_cell.angle_beta   90.00
_cell.angle_gamma   90.00
#
_symmetry.space_group_name_H-M   'P 1'
#
loop_
_entity.id
_entity.type
_entity.pdbx_description
1 polymer ?
#
loop_
_entity_poly.entity_id
_entity_poly.type
_entity_poly.pdbx_seq_one_letter_code
_entity_poly.pdbx_strand_id
1 'polypeptide(L)'
;MTRVRGYMEEAAPDVIIEIASDHFTNFFYDNLPAFCLGLIDEAEGPAETYCLMPHSVIKGHMPLAEGLLGFALRSNFDLAVASELRLDHSILVPLHFLTPSMDIPVVPLYVNGFAAPLPLARRCQALGRTIARFLKQWSPDTRVALLASGVFSLEVGGPQVGWTDVEWVQTVSDLLTRGDYRTLVRRATPQRMAAAGNVSGELLNWITMTGALGDVRPLFVETDGGSGYAVWKLD
;
A
#
# COMPACT_ATOMS: atom_id res chain seq x y z
N MET A 1 -13.77 5.97 -6.84
CA MET A 1 -12.76 7.00 -6.47
C MET A 1 -13.35 8.26 -5.86
N THR A 2 -14.35 8.95 -6.45
CA THR A 2 -14.95 10.20 -5.89
C THR A 2 -15.40 10.06 -4.44
N ARG A 3 -16.03 8.95 -4.08
CA ARG A 3 -16.46 8.67 -2.70
C ARG A 3 -15.29 8.56 -1.74
N VAL A 4 -14.20 7.87 -2.15
CA VAL A 4 -12.97 7.73 -1.33
C VAL A 4 -12.31 9.11 -1.13
N ARG A 5 -12.26 9.92 -2.20
CA ARG A 5 -11.76 11.30 -2.11
C ARG A 5 -12.51 12.11 -1.07
N GLY A 6 -13.85 12.06 -1.05
CA GLY A 6 -14.66 12.79 -0.06
C GLY A 6 -14.29 12.44 1.39
N TYR A 7 -13.98 11.18 1.68
CA TYR A 7 -13.50 10.78 3.00
C TYR A 7 -12.07 11.27 3.29
N MET A 8 -11.20 11.32 2.26
CA MET A 8 -9.85 11.87 2.41
C MET A 8 -9.91 13.38 2.71
N GLU A 9 -10.78 14.12 2.00
CA GLU A 9 -11.03 15.53 2.24
C GLU A 9 -11.63 15.80 3.63
N GLU A 10 -12.59 14.96 4.09
CA GLU A 10 -13.15 15.05 5.45
C GLU A 10 -12.10 14.79 6.52
N ALA A 11 -11.25 13.78 6.32
CA ALA A 11 -10.19 13.43 7.25
C ALA A 11 -9.10 14.53 7.32
N ALA A 12 -8.90 15.26 6.24
CA ALA A 12 -7.91 16.34 6.09
C ALA A 12 -6.56 15.96 6.74
N PRO A 13 -5.88 14.89 6.28
CA PRO A 13 -4.66 14.42 6.93
C PRO A 13 -3.52 15.42 6.75
N ASP A 14 -2.64 15.46 7.75
CA ASP A 14 -1.43 16.27 7.72
C ASP A 14 -0.27 15.52 7.00
N VAL A 15 -0.38 14.19 6.93
CA VAL A 15 0.58 13.31 6.25
C VAL A 15 -0.09 11.98 5.85
N ILE A 16 0.38 11.37 4.78
CA ILE A 16 -0.05 10.05 4.30
C ILE A 16 1.12 9.06 4.44
N ILE A 17 0.89 7.90 5.06
CA ILE A 17 1.77 6.73 4.87
C ILE A 17 1.15 5.91 3.75
N GLU A 18 1.83 5.83 2.62
CA GLU A 18 1.34 5.09 1.45
C GLU A 18 2.06 3.75 1.30
N ILE A 19 1.28 2.68 1.36
CA ILE A 19 1.75 1.30 1.25
C ILE A 19 1.53 0.85 -0.20
N ALA A 20 2.62 0.62 -0.92
CA ALA A 20 2.60 0.32 -2.35
C ALA A 20 3.62 -0.78 -2.70
N SER A 21 3.66 -1.19 -3.96
CA SER A 21 4.69 -2.08 -4.48
C SER A 21 5.46 -1.34 -5.60
N ASP A 22 6.78 -1.36 -5.53
CA ASP A 22 7.62 -0.78 -6.57
C ASP A 22 7.58 -1.64 -7.85
N HIS A 23 7.28 -1.03 -8.99
CA HIS A 23 7.18 -1.70 -10.28
C HIS A 23 8.53 -1.76 -11.02
N PHE A 24 9.57 -2.20 -10.33
CA PHE A 24 10.94 -2.23 -10.84
C PHE A 24 11.43 -0.84 -11.28
N THR A 25 11.04 0.18 -10.55
CA THR A 25 11.48 1.57 -10.75
C THR A 25 12.73 1.87 -9.93
N ASN A 26 12.72 1.43 -8.67
CA ASN A 26 13.81 1.65 -7.72
C ASN A 26 14.51 0.36 -7.31
N PHE A 27 13.78 -0.78 -7.30
CA PHE A 27 14.29 -2.06 -6.83
C PHE A 27 14.23 -3.10 -7.95
N PHE A 28 15.34 -3.81 -8.13
CA PHE A 28 15.50 -4.82 -9.17
C PHE A 28 15.92 -6.16 -8.55
N TYR A 29 15.99 -7.22 -9.35
CA TYR A 29 16.30 -8.58 -8.86
C TYR A 29 17.63 -8.72 -8.15
N ASP A 30 18.56 -7.81 -8.38
CA ASP A 30 19.87 -7.75 -7.71
C ASP A 30 19.79 -7.09 -6.32
N ASN A 31 18.77 -6.30 -6.05
CA ASN A 31 18.53 -5.64 -4.76
C ASN A 31 17.04 -5.40 -4.53
N LEU A 32 16.33 -6.44 -4.12
CA LEU A 32 14.88 -6.39 -3.93
C LEU A 32 14.51 -6.63 -2.46
N PRO A 33 14.28 -5.57 -1.68
CA PRO A 33 13.90 -5.70 -0.29
C PRO A 33 12.47 -6.22 -0.12
N ALA A 34 12.22 -7.03 0.92
CA ALA A 34 10.86 -7.45 1.28
C ALA A 34 9.97 -6.27 1.70
N PHE A 35 10.57 -5.29 2.38
CA PHE A 35 9.98 -4.02 2.80
C PHE A 35 11.01 -2.91 2.68
N CYS A 36 10.59 -1.76 2.17
CA CYS A 36 11.46 -0.58 2.11
C CYS A 36 10.68 0.67 2.52
N LEU A 37 11.26 1.48 3.39
CA LEU A 37 10.71 2.76 3.80
C LEU A 37 11.45 3.89 3.08
N GLY A 38 10.69 4.80 2.45
CA GLY A 38 11.23 6.01 1.87
C GLY A 38 11.55 7.04 2.97
N LEU A 39 12.81 7.41 3.08
CA LEU A 39 13.29 8.54 3.87
C LEU A 39 13.68 9.65 2.89
N ILE A 40 12.70 10.35 2.40
CA ILE A 40 12.84 11.35 1.34
C ILE A 40 12.42 12.73 1.83
N ASP A 41 13.10 13.77 1.37
CA ASP A 41 12.62 15.15 1.50
C ASP A 41 11.57 15.44 0.42
N GLU A 42 11.84 15.00 -0.80
CA GLU A 42 10.93 15.04 -1.94
C GLU A 42 11.23 13.89 -2.91
N ALA A 43 10.26 13.54 -3.74
CA ALA A 43 10.43 12.59 -4.85
C ALA A 43 9.54 12.98 -6.02
N GLU A 44 9.96 12.63 -7.23
CA GLU A 44 9.27 12.99 -8.46
C GLU A 44 8.89 11.77 -9.29
N GLY A 45 7.90 11.93 -10.15
CA GLY A 45 7.43 10.92 -11.10
C GLY A 45 6.30 11.43 -12.01
N PRO A 46 5.72 10.58 -12.86
CA PRO A 46 5.99 9.14 -12.96
C PRO A 46 7.35 8.81 -13.60
N ALA A 47 7.98 7.74 -13.11
CA ALA A 47 9.21 7.21 -13.70
C ALA A 47 8.94 6.51 -15.03
N GLU A 48 7.74 5.97 -15.19
CA GLU A 48 7.33 5.21 -16.36
C GLU A 48 6.87 6.13 -17.49
N THR A 49 7.37 5.86 -18.68
CA THR A 49 7.03 6.64 -19.89
C THR A 49 5.64 6.30 -20.44
N TYR A 50 5.08 5.14 -20.09
CA TYR A 50 3.75 4.71 -20.52
C TYR A 50 2.61 5.22 -19.62
N CYS A 51 2.94 5.68 -18.44
CA CYS A 51 1.98 6.24 -17.51
C CYS A 51 1.64 7.68 -17.96
N LEU A 52 0.40 7.87 -18.44
CA LEU A 52 -0.07 9.17 -18.93
C LEU A 52 -0.47 10.14 -17.77
N MET A 53 0.21 10.03 -16.67
CA MET A 53 0.02 10.91 -15.51
C MET A 53 0.83 12.20 -15.69
N PRO A 54 0.34 13.34 -15.17
CA PRO A 54 1.15 14.55 -15.08
C PRO A 54 2.39 14.31 -14.23
N HIS A 55 3.51 14.88 -14.64
CA HIS A 55 4.69 14.91 -13.78
C HIS A 55 4.37 15.65 -12.48
N SER A 56 4.72 15.02 -11.37
CA SER A 56 4.41 15.52 -10.03
C SER A 56 5.62 15.36 -9.12
N VAL A 57 5.74 16.27 -8.17
CA VAL A 57 6.71 16.21 -7.07
C VAL A 57 5.91 16.12 -5.79
N ILE A 58 6.20 15.12 -4.96
CA ILE A 58 5.63 15.01 -3.61
C ILE A 58 6.69 15.34 -2.58
N LYS A 59 6.26 15.92 -1.47
CA LYS A 59 7.10 16.12 -0.29
C LYS A 59 7.08 14.88 0.59
N GLY A 60 8.21 14.54 1.17
CA GLY A 60 8.31 13.55 2.23
C GLY A 60 7.97 14.15 3.60
N HIS A 61 7.92 13.27 4.60
CA HIS A 61 7.79 13.69 6.01
C HIS A 61 8.85 12.97 6.85
N MET A 62 10.08 13.48 6.78
CA MET A 62 11.26 12.87 7.42
C MET A 62 11.04 12.52 8.91
N PRO A 63 10.50 13.42 9.76
CA PRO A 63 10.33 13.07 11.18
C PRO A 63 9.44 11.84 11.41
N LEU A 64 8.35 11.70 10.65
CA LEU A 64 7.47 10.53 10.75
C LEU A 64 8.17 9.26 10.23
N ALA A 65 8.87 9.37 9.10
CA ALA A 65 9.59 8.26 8.49
C ALA A 65 10.72 7.73 9.40
N GLU A 66 11.56 8.61 9.93
CA GLU A 66 12.63 8.25 10.88
C GLU A 66 12.08 7.65 12.17
N GLY A 67 11.00 8.25 12.72
CA GLY A 67 10.31 7.75 13.89
C GLY A 67 9.77 6.32 13.67
N LEU A 68 9.11 6.10 12.53
CA LEU A 68 8.60 4.79 12.13
C LEU A 68 9.73 3.77 11.94
N LEU A 69 10.80 4.15 11.25
CA LEU A 69 11.97 3.28 11.06
C LEU A 69 12.54 2.83 12.41
N GLY A 70 12.83 3.77 13.31
CA GLY A 70 13.38 3.46 14.61
C GLY A 70 12.45 2.59 15.45
N PHE A 71 11.12 2.81 15.37
CA PHE A 71 10.14 1.96 16.05
C PHE A 71 10.05 0.56 15.44
N ALA A 72 10.09 0.46 14.11
CA ALA A 72 10.07 -0.81 13.38
C ALA A 72 11.28 -1.69 13.76
N LEU A 73 12.47 -1.12 13.76
CA LEU A 73 13.70 -1.81 14.17
C LEU A 73 13.58 -2.37 15.59
N ARG A 74 13.12 -1.58 16.56
CA ARG A 74 12.87 -2.05 17.94
C ARG A 74 11.73 -3.08 18.03
N SER A 75 10.92 -3.21 17.00
CA SER A 75 9.81 -4.16 16.88
C SER A 75 10.15 -5.38 16.01
N ASN A 76 11.42 -5.66 15.77
CA ASN A 76 11.97 -6.76 14.95
C ASN A 76 11.53 -6.68 13.46
N PHE A 77 11.46 -5.48 12.92
CA PHE A 77 11.29 -5.23 11.50
C PHE A 77 12.51 -4.51 10.94
N ASP A 78 13.34 -5.22 10.20
CA ASP A 78 14.49 -4.69 9.49
C ASP A 78 14.01 -4.16 8.13
N LEU A 79 13.50 -2.92 8.13
CA LEU A 79 13.10 -2.26 6.89
C LEU A 79 14.34 -1.80 6.14
N ALA A 80 14.40 -2.08 4.82
CA ALA A 80 15.33 -1.37 3.97
C ALA A 80 14.96 0.12 3.94
N VAL A 81 15.91 0.97 3.58
CA VAL A 81 15.73 2.41 3.50
C VAL A 81 16.16 2.89 2.12
N ALA A 82 15.36 3.78 1.53
CA ALA A 82 15.71 4.51 0.34
C ALA A 82 15.59 6.02 0.61
N SER A 83 16.68 6.75 0.42
CA SER A 83 16.73 8.22 0.55
C SER A 83 16.55 8.93 -0.79
N GLU A 84 16.67 8.19 -1.89
CA GLU A 84 16.44 8.65 -3.25
C GLU A 84 15.45 7.72 -3.90
N LEU A 85 14.28 8.24 -4.29
CA LEU A 85 13.22 7.48 -4.92
C LEU A 85 12.70 8.21 -6.15
N ARG A 86 12.41 7.43 -7.18
CA ARG A 86 11.55 7.85 -8.29
C ARG A 86 10.18 7.24 -8.08
N LEU A 87 9.14 8.03 -8.28
CA LEU A 87 7.77 7.57 -8.06
C LEU A 87 7.22 6.90 -9.32
N ASP A 88 6.60 5.76 -9.12
CA ASP A 88 5.84 5.07 -10.15
C ASP A 88 4.34 5.28 -9.98
N HIS A 89 3.56 4.67 -10.85
CA HIS A 89 2.10 4.77 -10.83
C HIS A 89 1.47 4.21 -9.55
N SER A 90 2.14 3.31 -8.82
CA SER A 90 1.58 2.73 -7.58
C SER A 90 1.40 3.77 -6.47
N ILE A 91 2.25 4.80 -6.47
CA ILE A 91 2.15 5.95 -5.57
C ILE A 91 1.32 7.06 -6.23
N LEU A 92 1.64 7.44 -7.47
CA LEU A 92 1.07 8.65 -8.06
C LEU A 92 -0.39 8.52 -8.46
N VAL A 93 -0.86 7.32 -8.91
CA VAL A 93 -2.25 7.16 -9.33
C VAL A 93 -3.23 7.34 -8.17
N PRO A 94 -3.05 6.68 -7.01
CA PRO A 94 -3.92 6.95 -5.87
C PRO A 94 -3.90 8.41 -5.42
N LEU A 95 -2.74 9.03 -5.33
CA LEU A 95 -2.61 10.44 -4.93
C LEU A 95 -3.30 11.37 -5.93
N HIS A 96 -3.14 11.16 -7.23
CA HIS A 96 -3.81 11.96 -8.27
C HIS A 96 -5.33 11.98 -8.11
N PHE A 97 -5.92 10.84 -7.76
CA PHE A 97 -7.37 10.75 -7.59
C PHE A 97 -7.84 11.21 -6.21
N LEU A 98 -7.04 11.06 -5.17
CA LEU A 98 -7.45 11.33 -3.79
C LEU A 98 -7.00 12.70 -3.27
N THR A 99 -5.81 13.13 -3.67
CA THR A 99 -5.19 14.39 -3.25
C THR A 99 -4.55 15.11 -4.44
N PRO A 100 -5.35 15.54 -5.44
CA PRO A 100 -4.85 16.02 -6.74
C PRO A 100 -3.97 17.27 -6.68
N SER A 101 -4.00 18.02 -5.57
CA SER A 101 -3.07 19.13 -5.31
C SER A 101 -1.64 18.68 -5.02
N MET A 102 -1.44 17.38 -4.65
CA MET A 102 -0.13 16.79 -4.30
C MET A 102 0.61 17.57 -3.20
N ASP A 103 -0.10 18.25 -2.31
CA ASP A 103 0.45 19.14 -1.27
C ASP A 103 0.57 18.46 0.11
N ILE A 104 -0.06 17.31 0.31
CA ILE A 104 0.05 16.52 1.54
C ILE A 104 1.34 15.70 1.50
N PRO A 105 2.23 15.82 2.50
CA PRO A 105 3.45 15.03 2.56
C PRO A 105 3.16 13.53 2.61
N VAL A 106 4.02 12.73 1.97
CA VAL A 106 3.86 11.27 1.87
C VAL A 106 5.09 10.56 2.41
N VAL A 107 4.87 9.50 3.17
CA VAL A 107 5.90 8.54 3.57
C VAL A 107 5.66 7.24 2.79
N PRO A 108 6.44 6.96 1.72
CA PRO A 108 6.31 5.75 0.94
C PRO A 108 6.78 4.53 1.75
N LEU A 109 5.96 3.49 1.78
CA LEU A 109 6.32 2.18 2.34
C LEU A 109 6.09 1.12 1.28
N TYR A 110 7.17 0.61 0.72
CA TYR A 110 7.10 -0.43 -0.30
C TYR A 110 7.09 -1.83 0.30
N VAL A 111 6.23 -2.67 -0.25
CA VAL A 111 6.14 -4.10 0.01
C VAL A 111 6.41 -4.84 -1.29
N ASN A 112 7.33 -5.79 -1.29
CA ASN A 112 7.56 -6.62 -2.48
C ASN A 112 6.31 -7.46 -2.79
N GLY A 113 5.59 -7.09 -3.84
CA GLY A 113 4.42 -7.79 -4.36
C GLY A 113 4.67 -8.60 -5.64
N PHE A 114 5.87 -8.52 -6.24
CA PHE A 114 6.09 -9.01 -7.61
C PHE A 114 7.09 -10.16 -7.72
N ALA A 115 8.23 -10.07 -7.06
CA ALA A 115 9.30 -11.02 -7.27
C ALA A 115 9.49 -11.95 -6.09
N ALA A 116 9.41 -13.26 -6.35
CA ALA A 116 9.62 -14.29 -5.34
C ALA A 116 11.08 -14.28 -4.83
N PRO A 117 11.28 -14.53 -3.51
CA PRO A 117 10.26 -14.90 -2.54
C PRO A 117 9.50 -13.68 -1.98
N LEU A 118 8.17 -13.72 -2.05
CA LEU A 118 7.33 -12.68 -1.48
C LEU A 118 7.34 -12.73 0.07
N PRO A 119 7.20 -11.58 0.76
CA PRO A 119 6.94 -11.59 2.17
C PRO A 119 5.61 -12.32 2.48
N LEU A 120 5.60 -13.08 3.57
CA LEU A 120 4.38 -13.81 3.94
C LEU A 120 3.29 -12.84 4.40
N ALA A 121 2.05 -13.10 4.03
CA ALA A 121 0.88 -12.29 4.41
C ALA A 121 0.82 -12.00 5.93
N ARG A 122 1.12 -13.00 6.77
CA ARG A 122 1.21 -12.82 8.23
C ARG A 122 2.30 -11.81 8.65
N ARG A 123 3.40 -11.73 7.89
CA ARG A 123 4.50 -10.79 8.15
C ARG A 123 4.08 -9.37 7.76
N CYS A 124 3.38 -9.23 6.63
CA CYS A 124 2.81 -7.96 6.19
C CYS A 124 1.79 -7.45 7.21
N GLN A 125 0.86 -8.30 7.67
CA GLN A 125 -0.09 -7.93 8.71
C GLN A 125 0.61 -7.55 10.03
N ALA A 126 1.70 -8.23 10.40
CA ALA A 126 2.48 -7.88 11.58
C ALA A 126 3.16 -6.51 11.46
N LEU A 127 3.64 -6.15 10.25
CA LEU A 127 4.16 -4.80 9.98
C LEU A 127 3.05 -3.75 10.16
N GLY A 128 1.86 -3.99 9.64
CA GLY A 128 0.71 -3.09 9.85
C GLY A 128 0.40 -2.87 11.34
N ARG A 129 0.41 -3.94 12.14
CA ARG A 129 0.25 -3.81 13.61
C ARG A 129 1.37 -2.99 14.25
N THR A 130 2.57 -3.07 13.71
CA THR A 130 3.72 -2.27 14.18
C THR A 130 3.50 -0.79 13.85
N ILE A 131 3.03 -0.48 12.63
CA ILE A 131 2.66 0.89 12.23
C ILE A 131 1.59 1.45 13.17
N ALA A 132 0.50 0.71 13.43
CA ALA A 132 -0.55 1.17 14.34
C ALA A 132 -0.04 1.46 15.76
N ARG A 133 0.85 0.60 16.30
CA ARG A 133 1.44 0.83 17.62
C ARG A 133 2.34 2.05 17.64
N PHE A 134 3.07 2.30 16.57
CA PHE A 134 3.88 3.50 16.41
C PHE A 134 3.00 4.75 16.39
N LEU A 135 1.97 4.77 15.56
CA LEU A 135 1.08 5.93 15.40
C LEU A 135 0.36 6.30 16.71
N LYS A 136 0.00 5.31 17.52
CA LYS A 136 -0.57 5.55 18.87
C LYS A 136 0.38 6.27 19.84
N GLN A 137 1.68 6.25 19.58
CA GLN A 137 2.73 6.87 20.40
C GLN A 137 3.34 8.10 19.72
N TRP A 138 2.95 8.36 18.48
CA TRP A 138 3.42 9.50 17.69
C TRP A 138 2.86 10.81 18.25
N SER A 139 2.60 11.78 17.47
CA SER A 139 2.02 13.05 17.90
C SER A 139 0.49 12.98 17.88
N PRO A 140 -0.21 13.30 18.98
CA PRO A 140 -1.68 13.36 18.98
C PRO A 140 -2.26 14.47 18.11
N ASP A 141 -1.43 15.49 17.78
CA ASP A 141 -1.84 16.64 16.98
C ASP A 141 -1.64 16.42 15.46
N THR A 142 -1.09 15.26 15.06
CA THR A 142 -0.82 14.95 13.65
C THR A 142 -1.81 13.89 13.14
N ARG A 143 -2.64 14.27 12.19
CA ARG A 143 -3.57 13.36 11.53
C ARG A 143 -2.84 12.60 10.43
N VAL A 144 -2.73 11.29 10.59
CA VAL A 144 -2.04 10.41 9.64
C VAL A 144 -3.06 9.57 8.91
N ALA A 145 -3.12 9.69 7.59
CA ALA A 145 -3.87 8.74 6.77
C ALA A 145 -2.97 7.55 6.38
N LEU A 146 -3.57 6.35 6.38
CA LEU A 146 -2.96 5.17 5.78
C LEU A 146 -3.62 4.93 4.43
N LEU A 147 -2.84 4.85 3.38
CA LEU A 147 -3.27 4.54 2.02
C LEU A 147 -2.60 3.25 1.58
N ALA A 148 -3.34 2.30 1.02
CA ALA A 148 -2.78 1.09 0.42
C ALA A 148 -3.22 1.03 -1.04
N SER A 149 -2.26 0.91 -1.92
CA SER A 149 -2.43 0.74 -3.36
C SER A 149 -2.27 -0.73 -3.75
N GLY A 150 -2.82 -1.12 -4.88
CA GLY A 150 -2.63 -2.45 -5.47
C GLY A 150 -3.91 -3.18 -5.82
N VAL A 151 -3.78 -4.17 -6.70
CA VAL A 151 -4.87 -5.01 -7.18
C VAL A 151 -5.01 -6.30 -6.38
N PHE A 152 -6.18 -6.92 -6.44
CA PHE A 152 -6.42 -8.25 -5.84
C PHE A 152 -6.06 -9.36 -6.82
N SER A 153 -6.25 -9.11 -8.12
CA SER A 153 -6.04 -10.08 -9.19
C SER A 153 -5.86 -9.37 -10.51
N LEU A 154 -4.73 -9.60 -11.16
CA LEU A 154 -4.50 -9.13 -12.52
C LEU A 154 -3.31 -9.88 -13.13
N GLU A 155 -3.44 -10.21 -14.41
CA GLU A 155 -2.32 -10.67 -15.22
C GLU A 155 -1.84 -9.54 -16.13
N VAL A 156 -0.56 -9.19 -16.06
CA VAL A 156 0.07 -8.18 -16.92
C VAL A 156 1.09 -8.83 -17.84
N GLY A 157 1.15 -8.35 -19.05
CA GLY A 157 2.02 -8.94 -20.08
C GLY A 157 1.58 -10.32 -20.54
N GLY A 158 2.20 -10.85 -21.59
CA GLY A 158 1.93 -12.18 -22.11
C GLY A 158 0.53 -12.36 -22.72
N PRO A 159 0.17 -13.62 -23.03
CA PRO A 159 -1.09 -13.93 -23.74
C PRO A 159 -2.35 -13.71 -22.91
N GLN A 160 -2.24 -13.65 -21.60
CA GLN A 160 -3.37 -13.50 -20.67
C GLN A 160 -3.50 -12.10 -20.09
N VAL A 161 -2.85 -11.11 -20.70
CA VAL A 161 -2.90 -9.72 -20.23
C VAL A 161 -4.35 -9.26 -20.02
N GLY A 162 -4.61 -8.67 -18.85
CA GLY A 162 -5.94 -8.22 -18.45
C GLY A 162 -6.82 -9.29 -17.80
N TRP A 163 -6.38 -10.54 -17.73
CA TRP A 163 -7.14 -11.60 -17.04
C TRP A 163 -7.18 -11.33 -15.52
N THR A 164 -8.33 -11.64 -14.93
CA THR A 164 -8.57 -11.54 -13.49
C THR A 164 -9.29 -12.78 -12.98
N ASP A 165 -8.93 -13.24 -11.80
CA ASP A 165 -9.64 -14.31 -11.08
C ASP A 165 -10.82 -13.72 -10.31
N VAL A 166 -11.98 -13.69 -10.94
CA VAL A 166 -13.20 -13.09 -10.39
C VAL A 166 -13.60 -13.72 -9.05
N GLU A 167 -13.44 -15.03 -8.89
CA GLU A 167 -13.77 -15.72 -7.63
C GLU A 167 -12.83 -15.30 -6.50
N TRP A 168 -11.57 -15.08 -6.82
CA TRP A 168 -10.61 -14.56 -5.85
C TRP A 168 -10.92 -13.12 -5.46
N VAL A 169 -11.20 -12.26 -6.42
CA VAL A 169 -11.61 -10.87 -6.17
C VAL A 169 -12.83 -10.82 -5.26
N GLN A 170 -13.85 -11.64 -5.54
CA GLN A 170 -15.05 -11.73 -4.70
C GLN A 170 -14.70 -12.24 -3.29
N THR A 171 -13.83 -13.27 -3.19
CA THR A 171 -13.38 -13.79 -1.90
C THR A 171 -12.69 -12.72 -1.06
N VAL A 172 -11.78 -11.95 -1.65
CA VAL A 172 -11.08 -10.86 -0.97
C VAL A 172 -12.06 -9.78 -0.53
N SER A 173 -12.94 -9.34 -1.44
CA SER A 173 -13.97 -8.34 -1.17
C SER A 173 -14.87 -8.75 0.00
N ASP A 174 -15.35 -9.99 0.01
CA ASP A 174 -16.21 -10.52 1.07
C ASP A 174 -15.49 -10.57 2.43
N LEU A 175 -14.23 -10.97 2.44
CA LEU A 175 -13.43 -11.03 3.66
C LEU A 175 -13.13 -9.63 4.21
N LEU A 176 -12.80 -8.67 3.34
CA LEU A 176 -12.63 -7.27 3.71
C LEU A 176 -13.93 -6.69 4.29
N THR A 177 -15.05 -6.86 3.60
CA THR A 177 -16.37 -6.35 4.02
C THR A 177 -16.79 -6.86 5.40
N ARG A 178 -16.49 -8.13 5.70
CA ARG A 178 -16.78 -8.73 7.00
C ARG A 178 -15.77 -8.40 8.09
N GLY A 179 -14.62 -7.81 7.73
CA GLY A 179 -13.49 -7.60 8.63
C GLY A 179 -12.79 -8.91 9.03
N ASP A 180 -12.95 -9.99 8.23
CA ASP A 180 -12.29 -11.27 8.51
C ASP A 180 -10.86 -11.29 7.95
N TYR A 181 -10.04 -10.39 8.46
CA TYR A 181 -8.64 -10.25 8.05
C TYR A 181 -7.79 -11.46 8.41
N ARG A 182 -8.19 -12.20 9.44
CA ARG A 182 -7.50 -13.45 9.83
C ARG A 182 -7.63 -14.50 8.74
N THR A 183 -8.80 -14.67 8.18
CA THR A 183 -9.04 -15.62 7.07
C THR A 183 -8.38 -15.11 5.78
N LEU A 184 -8.42 -13.80 5.50
CA LEU A 184 -7.71 -13.20 4.38
C LEU A 184 -6.21 -13.54 4.42
N VAL A 185 -5.54 -13.29 5.54
CA VAL A 185 -4.11 -13.61 5.74
C VAL A 185 -3.82 -15.10 5.52
N ARG A 186 -4.69 -15.99 5.98
CA ARG A 186 -4.49 -17.44 5.77
C ARG A 186 -4.66 -17.87 4.32
N ARG A 187 -5.57 -17.22 3.59
CA ARG A 187 -5.85 -17.55 2.17
C ARG A 187 -4.86 -16.92 1.21
N ALA A 188 -4.29 -15.77 1.54
CA ALA A 188 -3.30 -15.07 0.73
C ALA A 188 -1.92 -15.73 0.81
N THR A 189 -1.85 -16.98 0.35
CA THR A 189 -0.58 -17.68 0.20
C THR A 189 0.13 -17.24 -1.09
N PRO A 190 1.48 -17.31 -1.17
CA PRO A 190 2.19 -16.99 -2.41
C PRO A 190 1.66 -17.74 -3.62
N GLN A 191 1.33 -19.04 -3.45
CA GLN A 191 0.77 -19.89 -4.52
C GLN A 191 -0.63 -19.40 -4.94
N ARG A 192 -1.48 -19.00 -3.97
CA ARG A 192 -2.83 -18.52 -4.30
C ARG A 192 -2.80 -17.18 -5.01
N MET A 193 -1.94 -16.27 -4.56
CA MET A 193 -1.77 -14.98 -5.23
C MET A 193 -1.21 -15.17 -6.64
N ALA A 194 -0.17 -15.98 -6.81
CA ALA A 194 0.38 -16.28 -8.14
C ALA A 194 -0.65 -16.91 -9.08
N ALA A 195 -1.56 -17.75 -8.57
CA ALA A 195 -2.67 -18.33 -9.36
C ALA A 195 -3.77 -17.31 -9.71
N ALA A 196 -3.80 -16.15 -9.06
CA ALA A 196 -4.76 -15.08 -9.33
C ALA A 196 -4.22 -14.00 -10.29
N GLY A 197 -3.00 -14.19 -10.79
CA GLY A 197 -2.32 -13.29 -11.71
C GLY A 197 -0.96 -12.84 -11.20
N ASN A 198 -0.06 -12.50 -12.10
CA ASN A 198 1.35 -12.26 -11.79
C ASN A 198 1.61 -10.98 -10.99
N VAL A 199 0.64 -10.06 -10.88
CA VAL A 199 0.73 -8.87 -10.03
C VAL A 199 -0.18 -8.94 -8.79
N SER A 200 -0.87 -10.07 -8.55
CA SER A 200 -1.79 -10.23 -7.42
C SER A 200 -1.11 -10.23 -6.05
N GLY A 201 0.21 -10.29 -6.01
CA GLY A 201 0.97 -10.09 -4.77
C GLY A 201 0.84 -8.69 -4.17
N GLU A 202 0.37 -7.70 -4.93
CA GLU A 202 0.02 -6.37 -4.40
C GLU A 202 -1.08 -6.41 -3.32
N LEU A 203 -1.86 -7.49 -3.24
CA LEU A 203 -2.76 -7.73 -2.12
C LEU A 203 -2.03 -7.66 -0.76
N LEU A 204 -0.72 -7.86 -0.72
CA LEU A 204 0.08 -7.74 0.49
C LEU A 204 0.11 -6.30 1.05
N ASN A 205 -0.07 -5.29 0.20
CA ASN A 205 -0.21 -3.90 0.62
C ASN A 205 -1.50 -3.72 1.45
N TRP A 206 -2.61 -4.24 0.95
CA TRP A 206 -3.90 -4.26 1.65
C TRP A 206 -3.82 -5.04 2.96
N ILE A 207 -3.17 -6.20 2.94
CA ILE A 207 -2.96 -7.01 4.15
C ILE A 207 -2.12 -6.25 5.18
N THR A 208 -1.12 -5.49 4.74
CA THR A 208 -0.34 -4.62 5.63
C THR A 208 -1.25 -3.60 6.28
N MET A 209 -2.09 -2.93 5.50
CA MET A 209 -3.07 -1.98 6.03
C MET A 209 -4.05 -2.65 7.01
N THR A 210 -4.59 -3.84 6.70
CA THR A 210 -5.50 -4.55 7.63
C THR A 210 -4.86 -4.83 8.98
N GLY A 211 -3.54 -5.00 9.02
CA GLY A 211 -2.79 -5.12 10.28
C GLY A 211 -2.85 -3.86 11.14
N ALA A 212 -2.88 -2.68 10.52
CA ALA A 212 -3.01 -1.41 11.22
C ALA A 212 -4.45 -1.15 11.67
N LEU A 213 -5.44 -1.64 10.95
CA LEU A 213 -6.87 -1.45 11.24
C LEU A 213 -7.36 -2.27 12.46
N GLY A 214 -6.67 -3.36 12.81
CA GLY A 214 -7.15 -4.28 13.85
C GLY A 214 -8.45 -4.97 13.43
N ASP A 215 -9.51 -4.83 14.25
CA ASP A 215 -10.82 -5.46 14.02
C ASP A 215 -11.85 -4.49 13.41
N VAL A 216 -11.42 -3.29 12.99
CA VAL A 216 -12.32 -2.28 12.42
C VAL A 216 -12.81 -2.74 11.05
N ARG A 217 -14.14 -2.66 10.84
CA ARG A 217 -14.75 -2.97 9.55
C ARG A 217 -14.73 -1.77 8.63
N PRO A 218 -14.68 -1.97 7.31
CA PRO A 218 -14.77 -0.88 6.36
C PRO A 218 -16.16 -0.23 6.37
N LEU A 219 -16.22 1.05 6.04
CA LEU A 219 -17.46 1.75 5.77
C LEU A 219 -18.12 1.23 4.47
N PHE A 220 -17.30 0.81 3.52
CA PHE A 220 -17.70 0.10 2.31
C PHE A 220 -16.49 -0.59 1.68
N VAL A 221 -16.79 -1.58 0.82
CA VAL A 221 -15.85 -2.19 -0.12
C VAL A 221 -16.55 -2.27 -1.46
N GLU A 222 -15.93 -1.76 -2.50
CA GLU A 222 -16.39 -1.83 -3.89
C GLU A 222 -15.27 -2.44 -4.72
N THR A 223 -15.61 -3.22 -5.74
CA THR A 223 -14.64 -3.84 -6.67
C THR A 223 -14.90 -3.38 -8.09
N ASP A 224 -13.82 -3.26 -8.86
CA ASP A 224 -13.86 -2.95 -10.29
C ASP A 224 -12.77 -3.79 -10.98
N GLY A 225 -13.19 -4.77 -11.77
CA GLY A 225 -12.31 -5.77 -12.36
C GLY A 225 -11.50 -6.49 -11.29
N GLY A 226 -10.18 -6.43 -11.38
CA GLY A 226 -9.26 -7.04 -10.42
C GLY A 226 -8.91 -6.17 -9.22
N SER A 227 -9.43 -4.95 -9.15
CA SER A 227 -9.12 -3.95 -8.13
C SER A 227 -10.25 -3.79 -7.11
N GLY A 228 -9.98 -3.06 -6.02
CA GLY A 228 -10.97 -2.70 -5.03
C GLY A 228 -10.76 -1.30 -4.48
N TYR A 229 -11.84 -0.76 -3.91
CA TYR A 229 -11.86 0.52 -3.20
C TYR A 229 -12.55 0.32 -1.86
N ALA A 230 -11.93 0.76 -0.80
CA ALA A 230 -12.50 0.65 0.53
C ALA A 230 -12.06 1.81 1.41
N VAL A 231 -12.85 2.11 2.43
CA VAL A 231 -12.55 3.13 3.42
C VAL A 231 -12.82 2.60 4.81
N TRP A 232 -11.94 2.92 5.72
CA TRP A 232 -12.09 2.68 7.16
C TRP A 232 -11.98 4.03 7.88
N LYS A 233 -12.72 4.16 8.95
CA LYS A 233 -12.58 5.29 9.89
C LYS A 233 -12.07 4.73 11.21
N LEU A 234 -10.96 5.27 11.67
CA LEU A 234 -10.40 4.99 12.99
C LEU A 234 -10.78 6.15 13.89
N ASP A 235 -11.17 5.82 15.15
CA ASP A 235 -11.46 6.79 16.20
C ASP A 235 -10.18 7.33 16.84
#